data_310c4aae0d3d711b0cc0c067febc39c3
#
_entry.id   310c4aae0d3d711b0cc0c067febc39c3
#
_cell.length_a   1.000
_cell.length_b   1.000
_cell.length_c   1.000
_cell.angle_alpha   90.00
_cell.angle_beta   90.00
_cell.angle_gamma   90.00
#
_symmetry.space_group_name_H-M   'P 1'
#
loop_
_entity.id
_entity.type
_entity.pdbx_description
1 polymer ?
#
loop_
_entity_poly.entity_id
_entity_poly.type
_entity_poly.pdbx_seq_one_letter_code
_entity_poly.pdbx_strand_id
1 'polypeptide(L)'
;PLAGLRGQTLAAQEQKLPFEPVRSLAELDARLAAVDRPVMLDFYADWCVSCKEMERYTFADSAVRAKMAGFTLLKADVTANTPDDKALLARFGLYGPPGIIFFAPGGKEIVGLRVVGFQEANVFIKQLARAGG
;
A
#
# COMPACT_ATOMS: atom_id res chain seq x y z
N PRO A 1 -33.26 10.91 -3.96
CA PRO A 1 -32.55 11.46 -2.80
C PRO A 1 -31.87 10.42 -1.96
N LEU A 2 -32.61 9.39 -1.50
CA LEU A 2 -31.98 8.35 -0.70
C LEU A 2 -30.96 7.56 -1.48
N ALA A 3 -31.24 7.31 -2.76
CA ALA A 3 -30.31 6.60 -3.63
C ALA A 3 -29.01 7.40 -3.82
N GLY A 4 -29.13 8.72 -3.96
CA GLY A 4 -27.96 9.58 -4.11
C GLY A 4 -27.13 9.60 -2.84
N LEU A 5 -27.76 9.69 -1.68
CA LEU A 5 -27.05 9.68 -0.41
C LEU A 5 -26.36 8.34 -0.18
N ARG A 6 -27.05 7.26 -0.50
CA ARG A 6 -26.47 5.92 -0.37
C ARG A 6 -25.26 5.76 -1.27
N GLY A 7 -25.34 6.25 -2.51
CA GLY A 7 -24.23 6.21 -3.44
C GLY A 7 -23.01 6.97 -2.93
N GLN A 8 -23.24 8.14 -2.36
CA GLN A 8 -22.15 8.93 -1.79
C GLN A 8 -21.50 8.23 -0.60
N THR A 9 -22.32 7.62 0.27
CA THR A 9 -21.80 6.89 1.42
C THR A 9 -20.96 5.70 0.98
N LEU A 10 -21.45 4.93 0.00
CA LEU A 10 -20.73 3.78 -0.52
C LEU A 10 -19.43 4.20 -1.17
N ALA A 11 -19.44 5.27 -1.96
CA ALA A 11 -18.24 5.77 -2.60
C ALA A 11 -17.19 6.19 -1.57
N ALA A 12 -17.61 6.85 -0.50
CA ALA A 12 -16.71 7.26 0.57
C ALA A 12 -16.12 6.04 1.29
N GLN A 13 -16.92 5.00 1.52
CA GLN A 13 -16.45 3.76 2.13
C GLN A 13 -15.51 3.01 1.20
N GLU A 14 -15.83 2.96 -0.09
CA GLU A 14 -15.01 2.27 -1.08
C GLU A 14 -13.64 2.92 -1.25
N GLN A 15 -13.55 4.23 -1.07
CA GLN A 15 -12.28 4.93 -1.17
C GLN A 15 -11.37 4.65 0.02
N LYS A 16 -11.94 4.15 1.12
CA LYS A 16 -11.18 3.91 2.33
C LYS A 16 -10.71 2.46 2.38
N LEU A 17 -9.47 2.25 2.01
CA LEU A 17 -8.85 0.93 2.05
C LEU A 17 -8.37 0.61 3.48
N PRO A 18 -8.41 -0.67 3.88
CA PRO A 18 -8.06 -1.06 5.25
C PRO A 18 -6.54 -1.16 5.45
N PHE A 19 -5.82 -0.08 5.17
CA PHE A 19 -4.40 -0.02 5.46
C PHE A 19 -4.17 0.04 6.96
N GLU A 20 -3.25 -0.77 7.45
CA GLU A 20 -2.83 -0.76 8.84
C GLU A 20 -1.48 -0.09 8.96
N PRO A 21 -1.31 0.83 9.92
CA PRO A 21 -0.05 1.56 10.05
C PRO A 21 1.08 0.69 10.58
N VAL A 22 2.26 0.93 10.06
CA VAL A 22 3.51 0.35 10.54
C VAL A 22 4.46 1.50 10.84
N ARG A 23 4.89 1.66 12.09
CA ARG A 23 5.63 2.83 12.54
C ARG A 23 7.10 2.57 12.85
N SER A 24 7.52 1.30 12.82
CA SER A 24 8.90 0.94 13.12
C SER A 24 9.26 -0.39 12.47
N LEU A 25 10.55 -0.68 12.40
CA LEU A 25 11.01 -1.98 11.90
C LEU A 25 10.50 -3.11 12.79
N ALA A 26 10.44 -2.90 14.10
CA ALA A 26 9.95 -3.92 15.02
C ALA A 26 8.49 -4.26 14.74
N GLU A 27 7.64 -3.22 14.50
CA GLU A 27 6.24 -3.45 14.12
C GLU A 27 6.13 -4.17 12.79
N LEU A 28 6.92 -3.77 11.81
CA LEU A 28 6.91 -4.41 10.50
C LEU A 28 7.30 -5.88 10.62
N ASP A 29 8.38 -6.17 11.29
CA ASP A 29 8.87 -7.53 11.42
C ASP A 29 7.87 -8.42 12.16
N ALA A 30 7.21 -7.88 13.19
CA ALA A 30 6.18 -8.61 13.92
C ALA A 30 4.98 -8.93 13.02
N ARG A 31 4.56 -7.95 12.21
CA ARG A 31 3.44 -8.17 11.28
C ARG A 31 3.80 -9.19 10.21
N LEU A 32 4.99 -9.09 9.63
CA LEU A 32 5.41 -10.01 8.57
C LEU A 32 5.55 -11.45 9.09
N ALA A 33 5.96 -11.62 10.34
CA ALA A 33 6.10 -12.95 10.95
C ALA A 33 4.75 -13.63 11.16
N ALA A 34 3.66 -12.87 11.26
CA ALA A 34 2.34 -13.38 11.59
C ALA A 34 1.41 -13.52 10.38
N VAL A 35 1.81 -13.06 9.18
CA VAL A 35 0.90 -13.05 8.04
C VAL A 35 0.88 -14.39 7.33
N ASP A 36 -0.33 -14.78 6.92
CA ASP A 36 -0.57 -15.98 6.11
C ASP A 36 -1.10 -15.63 4.71
N ARG A 37 -1.08 -14.35 4.37
CA ARG A 37 -1.55 -13.80 3.10
C ARG A 37 -0.43 -12.97 2.49
N PRO A 38 -0.47 -12.71 1.17
CA PRO A 38 0.48 -11.77 0.60
C PRO A 38 0.30 -10.37 1.20
N VAL A 39 1.39 -9.63 1.30
CA VAL A 39 1.42 -8.31 1.94
C VAL A 39 1.82 -7.26 0.92
N MET A 40 1.14 -6.13 0.97
CA MET A 40 1.52 -4.93 0.24
C MET A 40 1.88 -3.85 1.26
N LEU A 41 3.14 -3.42 1.26
CA LEU A 41 3.63 -2.36 2.14
C LEU A 41 3.76 -1.08 1.31
N ASP A 42 2.99 -0.06 1.66
CA ASP A 42 2.93 1.21 0.96
C ASP A 42 3.63 2.30 1.77
N PHE A 43 4.71 2.85 1.22
CA PHE A 43 5.38 4.01 1.79
C PHE A 43 4.69 5.28 1.30
N TYR A 44 4.28 6.11 2.25
CA TYR A 44 3.43 7.27 2.00
C TYR A 44 3.93 8.48 2.80
N ALA A 45 3.68 9.67 2.26
CA ALA A 45 3.82 10.92 3.01
C ALA A 45 2.79 11.93 2.51
N ASP A 46 2.34 12.81 3.39
CA ASP A 46 1.37 13.86 3.02
C ASP A 46 1.92 14.80 1.96
N TRP A 47 3.24 15.00 1.93
CA TRP A 47 3.91 15.88 0.96
C TRP A 47 4.31 15.15 -0.33
N CYS A 48 3.98 13.88 -0.48
CA CYS A 48 4.36 13.09 -1.64
C CYS A 48 3.26 13.15 -2.70
N VAL A 49 3.49 13.90 -3.78
CA VAL A 49 2.52 14.08 -4.87
C VAL A 49 2.19 12.74 -5.53
N SER A 50 3.19 11.92 -5.85
CA SER A 50 2.97 10.63 -6.48
C SER A 50 2.17 9.68 -5.60
N CYS A 51 2.34 9.76 -4.27
CA CYS A 51 1.54 8.97 -3.33
C CYS A 51 0.06 9.37 -3.41
N LYS A 52 -0.21 10.66 -3.50
CA LYS A 52 -1.58 11.17 -3.63
C LYS A 52 -2.19 10.73 -4.96
N GLU A 53 -1.41 10.76 -6.03
CA GLU A 53 -1.87 10.30 -7.34
C GLU A 53 -2.17 8.81 -7.34
N MET A 54 -1.36 8.01 -6.67
CA MET A 54 -1.64 6.58 -6.53
C MET A 54 -2.98 6.35 -5.83
N GLU A 55 -3.23 7.06 -4.74
CA GLU A 55 -4.50 6.94 -4.01
C GLU A 55 -5.69 7.36 -4.86
N ARG A 56 -5.54 8.46 -5.58
CA ARG A 56 -6.63 9.07 -6.34
C ARG A 56 -6.97 8.32 -7.61
N TYR A 57 -5.97 7.84 -8.35
CA TYR A 57 -6.18 7.31 -9.69
C TYR A 57 -6.02 5.79 -9.75
N THR A 58 -5.09 5.23 -9.00
CA THR A 58 -4.76 3.80 -9.10
C THR A 58 -5.51 2.98 -8.06
N PHE A 59 -5.37 3.33 -6.79
CA PHE A 59 -6.04 2.58 -5.72
C PHE A 59 -7.55 2.76 -5.75
N ALA A 60 -8.05 3.83 -6.35
CA ALA A 60 -9.50 4.06 -6.48
C ALA A 60 -10.14 3.23 -7.61
N ASP A 61 -9.34 2.66 -8.49
CA ASP A 61 -9.85 1.80 -9.56
C ASP A 61 -10.49 0.54 -8.99
N SER A 62 -11.69 0.19 -9.45
CA SER A 62 -12.45 -0.91 -8.86
C SER A 62 -11.77 -2.26 -9.03
N ALA A 63 -11.13 -2.52 -10.17
CA ALA A 63 -10.44 -3.77 -10.41
C ALA A 63 -9.17 -3.87 -9.56
N VAL A 64 -8.47 -2.77 -9.39
CA VAL A 64 -7.30 -2.71 -8.50
C VAL A 64 -7.73 -2.97 -7.05
N ARG A 65 -8.81 -2.33 -6.59
CA ARG A 65 -9.32 -2.54 -5.23
C ARG A 65 -9.70 -4.00 -4.99
N ALA A 66 -10.33 -4.63 -5.98
CA ALA A 66 -10.72 -6.04 -5.86
C ALA A 66 -9.49 -6.94 -5.67
N LYS A 67 -8.41 -6.67 -6.39
CA LYS A 67 -7.16 -7.40 -6.23
C LYS A 67 -6.50 -7.10 -4.89
N MET A 68 -6.51 -5.84 -4.46
CA MET A 68 -5.92 -5.44 -3.18
C MET A 68 -6.62 -6.10 -2.00
N ALA A 69 -7.89 -6.46 -2.13
CA ALA A 69 -8.63 -7.13 -1.07
C ALA A 69 -8.03 -8.50 -0.69
N GLY A 70 -7.24 -9.10 -1.56
CA GLY A 70 -6.53 -10.35 -1.27
C GLY A 70 -5.23 -10.18 -0.47
N PHE A 71 -4.84 -8.94 -0.19
CA PHE A 71 -3.59 -8.62 0.51
C PHE A 71 -3.83 -8.12 1.92
N THR A 72 -2.86 -8.37 2.80
CA THR A 72 -2.73 -7.58 4.01
C THR A 72 -2.09 -6.26 3.58
N LEU A 73 -2.77 -5.15 3.86
CA LEU A 73 -2.33 -3.82 3.43
C LEU A 73 -1.67 -3.11 4.62
N LEU A 74 -0.39 -2.82 4.48
CA LEU A 74 0.38 -2.09 5.49
C LEU A 74 0.82 -0.75 4.91
N LYS A 75 0.84 0.27 5.76
CA LYS A 75 1.21 1.63 5.36
C LYS A 75 2.25 2.20 6.30
N ALA A 76 3.38 2.58 5.74
CA ALA A 76 4.42 3.30 6.45
C ALA A 76 4.31 4.78 6.09
N ASP A 77 3.69 5.56 6.98
CA ASP A 77 3.55 7.01 6.78
C ASP A 77 4.82 7.68 7.31
N VAL A 78 5.64 8.16 6.39
CA VAL A 78 6.93 8.78 6.71
C VAL A 78 6.88 10.30 6.64
N THR A 79 5.68 10.88 6.77
CA THR A 79 5.48 12.34 6.69
C THR A 79 6.39 13.09 7.65
N ALA A 80 6.51 12.60 8.88
CA ALA A 80 7.27 13.29 9.93
C ALA A 80 8.78 13.04 9.84
N ASN A 81 9.21 12.09 9.01
CA ASN A 81 10.62 11.78 8.79
C ASN A 81 11.38 11.51 10.10
N THR A 82 10.76 10.72 10.98
CA THR A 82 11.35 10.33 12.26
C THR A 82 12.52 9.37 12.05
N PRO A 83 13.34 9.11 13.08
CA PRO A 83 14.37 8.06 12.99
C PRO A 83 13.79 6.69 12.62
N ASP A 84 12.61 6.33 13.14
CA ASP A 84 11.94 5.09 12.76
C ASP A 84 11.53 5.09 11.28
N ASP A 85 11.01 6.21 10.78
CA ASP A 85 10.66 6.37 9.38
C ASP A 85 11.89 6.16 8.50
N LYS A 86 13.01 6.78 8.87
CA LYS A 86 14.26 6.66 8.13
C LYS A 86 14.77 5.22 8.14
N ALA A 87 14.64 4.52 9.25
CA ALA A 87 15.05 3.13 9.36
C ALA A 87 14.21 2.23 8.47
N LEU A 88 12.89 2.48 8.41
CA LEU A 88 12.00 1.74 7.52
C LEU A 88 12.40 1.93 6.06
N LEU A 89 12.62 3.18 5.64
CA LEU A 89 13.05 3.47 4.28
C LEU A 89 14.40 2.82 3.97
N ALA A 90 15.34 2.91 4.88
CA ALA A 90 16.68 2.37 4.71
C ALA A 90 16.67 0.85 4.56
N ARG A 91 15.78 0.15 5.27
CA ARG A 91 15.64 -1.31 5.16
C ARG A 91 15.46 -1.74 3.71
N PHE A 92 14.73 -0.94 2.92
CA PHE A 92 14.42 -1.26 1.53
C PHE A 92 15.22 -0.43 0.53
N GLY A 93 16.20 0.34 1.02
CA GLY A 93 17.04 1.16 0.14
C GLY A 93 16.30 2.29 -0.53
N LEU A 94 15.23 2.79 0.08
CA LEU A 94 14.43 3.87 -0.47
C LEU A 94 14.90 5.21 0.10
N TYR A 95 14.99 6.23 -0.76
CA TYR A 95 15.31 7.59 -0.33
C TYR A 95 14.10 8.31 0.21
N GLY A 96 12.89 7.87 -0.20
CA GLY A 96 11.63 8.46 0.23
C GLY A 96 10.47 7.79 -0.49
N PRO A 97 9.22 8.21 -0.17
CA PRO A 97 8.06 7.72 -0.89
C PRO A 97 7.99 8.37 -2.28
N PRO A 98 7.25 7.77 -3.25
CA PRO A 98 6.48 6.56 -3.08
C PRO A 98 7.32 5.30 -3.23
N GLY A 99 6.86 4.24 -2.61
CA GLY A 99 7.45 2.92 -2.79
C GLY A 99 6.50 1.86 -2.29
N ILE A 100 6.32 0.81 -3.06
CA ILE A 100 5.47 -0.32 -2.67
C ILE A 100 6.30 -1.59 -2.72
N ILE A 101 6.28 -2.32 -1.63
CA ILE A 101 7.03 -3.57 -1.46
C ILE A 101 6.03 -4.69 -1.27
N PHE A 102 6.21 -5.80 -1.95
CA PHE A 102 5.35 -6.97 -1.84
C PHE A 102 6.06 -8.11 -1.12
N PHE A 103 5.29 -8.79 -0.26
CA PHE A 103 5.81 -9.94 0.50
C PHE A 103 4.90 -11.14 0.26
N ALA A 104 5.50 -12.31 0.17
CA ALA A 104 4.77 -13.57 0.12
C ALA A 104 4.18 -13.90 1.50
N PRO A 105 3.17 -14.80 1.57
CA PRO A 105 2.76 -15.34 2.87
C PRO A 105 3.97 -15.87 3.63
N GLY A 106 4.06 -15.53 4.92
CA GLY A 106 5.24 -15.84 5.72
C GLY A 106 6.23 -14.69 5.82
N GLY A 107 6.05 -13.63 5.03
CA GLY A 107 6.76 -12.37 5.23
C GLY A 107 8.05 -12.18 4.43
N LYS A 108 8.31 -13.03 3.45
CA LYS A 108 9.51 -12.86 2.62
C LYS A 108 9.22 -11.96 1.44
N GLU A 109 10.07 -10.96 1.20
CA GLU A 109 9.88 -10.06 0.06
C GLU A 109 9.93 -10.82 -1.26
N ILE A 110 9.01 -10.46 -2.19
CA ILE A 110 9.00 -11.00 -3.54
C ILE A 110 9.93 -10.15 -4.38
N VAL A 111 11.09 -10.69 -4.70
CA VAL A 111 12.15 -9.98 -5.42
C VAL A 111 11.66 -9.57 -6.81
N GLY A 112 11.98 -8.33 -7.20
CA GLY A 112 11.69 -7.81 -8.53
C GLY A 112 10.30 -7.25 -8.73
N LEU A 113 9.48 -7.15 -7.68
CA LEU A 113 8.11 -6.63 -7.80
C LEU A 113 7.90 -5.25 -7.17
N ARG A 114 8.97 -4.59 -6.73
CA ARG A 114 8.82 -3.25 -6.12
C ARG A 114 8.26 -2.26 -7.14
N VAL A 115 7.39 -1.37 -6.64
CA VAL A 115 6.86 -0.27 -7.43
C VAL A 115 7.43 1.02 -6.84
N VAL A 116 8.26 1.72 -7.60
CA VAL A 116 8.86 2.99 -7.19
C VAL A 116 8.37 4.05 -8.17
N GLY A 117 7.53 4.96 -7.68
CA GLY A 117 6.90 5.96 -8.51
C GLY A 117 5.46 5.61 -8.85
N PHE A 118 4.81 6.50 -9.59
CA PHE A 118 3.43 6.34 -9.98
C PHE A 118 3.26 5.23 -11.02
N GLN A 119 2.24 4.40 -10.85
CA GLN A 119 1.78 3.47 -11.89
C GLN A 119 0.28 3.65 -12.08
N GLU A 120 -0.17 3.69 -13.33
CA GLU A 120 -1.60 3.71 -13.61
C GLU A 120 -2.23 2.33 -13.37
N ALA A 121 -3.55 2.31 -13.24
CA ALA A 121 -4.29 1.14 -12.80
C ALA A 121 -4.02 -0.11 -13.64
N ASN A 122 -4.00 0.02 -14.98
CA ASN A 122 -3.82 -1.12 -15.87
C ASN A 122 -2.42 -1.74 -15.75
N VAL A 123 -1.43 -0.98 -15.33
CA VAL A 123 -0.07 -1.49 -15.08
C VAL A 123 0.00 -2.10 -13.68
N PHE A 124 -0.54 -1.40 -12.69
CA PHE A 124 -0.48 -1.81 -11.30
C PHE A 124 -1.23 -3.13 -11.05
N ILE A 125 -2.35 -3.34 -11.76
CA ILE A 125 -3.13 -4.57 -11.59
C ILE A 125 -2.31 -5.82 -11.98
N LYS A 126 -1.43 -5.68 -12.96
CA LYS A 126 -0.54 -6.77 -13.36
C LYS A 126 0.50 -7.06 -12.28
N GLN A 127 0.98 -6.01 -11.63
CA GLN A 127 1.91 -6.12 -10.52
C GLN A 127 1.27 -6.87 -9.34
N LEU A 128 0.02 -6.52 -9.01
CA LEU A 128 -0.74 -7.20 -7.96
C LEU A 128 -0.94 -8.68 -8.29
N ALA A 129 -1.23 -9.00 -9.55
CA ALA A 129 -1.42 -10.39 -9.96
C ALA A 129 -0.14 -11.20 -9.76
N ARG A 130 1.02 -10.63 -10.08
CA ARG A 130 2.31 -11.28 -9.85
C ARG A 130 2.64 -11.46 -8.38
N ALA A 131 2.13 -10.56 -7.54
CA ALA A 131 2.38 -10.62 -6.10
C ALA A 131 1.43 -11.57 -5.37
N GLY A 132 0.49 -12.17 -6.06
CA GLY A 132 -0.41 -13.16 -5.46
C GLY A 132 -1.85 -12.70 -5.33
N GLY A 133 -2.17 -11.55 -5.89
CA GLY A 133 -3.55 -11.02 -5.86
C GLY A 133 -4.48 -11.61 -6.88
#